data_84d8a2881b35396c381568563c141405
#
_entry.id   84d8a2881b35396c381568563c141405
#
_cell.length_a   1.000
_cell.length_b   1.000
_cell.length_c   1.000
_cell.angle_alpha   90.00
_cell.angle_beta   90.00
_cell.angle_gamma   90.00
#
_symmetry.space_group_name_H-M   'P 1'
#
loop_
_entity.id
_entity.type
_entity.pdbx_description
1 polymer ?
#
loop_
_entity_poly.entity_id
_entity_poly.type
_entity_poly.pdbx_seq_one_letter_code
_entity_poly.pdbx_strand_id
1 'polypeptide(L)'
;MEGFGQTETTLTIGTFPWMKPKPGSMGVPNPQYDVDLIDENGRSVEDGEQGQVVIRTGKGKPLGLFKEYYLDDKLTREAWHDGIYYTGDIAWRDEDGYYWYVGRTDDVIKSSGYRIGPFEVESAVMTHPAVVECAITGVKDPIRGQVVKATIVLSNAYKEKAGEAIA
;
A
#
# COMPACT_ATOMS: atom_id res chain seq x y z
N MET A 1 -16.71 5.10 -4.52
CA MET A 1 -16.49 5.02 -3.06
C MET A 1 -15.27 4.14 -2.90
N GLU A 2 -14.20 4.69 -2.37
CA GLU A 2 -12.92 3.99 -2.19
C GLU A 2 -12.79 3.58 -0.73
N GLY A 3 -12.03 2.53 -0.46
CA GLY A 3 -11.81 2.05 0.89
C GLY A 3 -10.75 0.96 0.95
N PHE A 4 -10.20 0.76 2.13
CA PHE A 4 -9.19 -0.24 2.44
C PHE A 4 -9.68 -1.17 3.54
N GLY A 5 -9.46 -2.43 3.34
CA GLY A 5 -9.70 -3.52 4.28
C GLY A 5 -9.01 -4.77 3.84
N GLN A 6 -8.96 -5.75 4.72
CA GLN A 6 -8.33 -7.04 4.49
C GLN A 6 -9.29 -8.17 4.89
N THR A 7 -8.96 -9.41 4.56
CA THR A 7 -9.70 -10.59 5.06
C THR A 7 -9.68 -10.65 6.59
N GLU A 8 -8.60 -10.18 7.18
CA GLU A 8 -8.37 -10.10 8.63
C GLU A 8 -9.17 -8.99 9.31
N THR A 9 -9.69 -8.04 8.53
CA THR A 9 -10.44 -6.88 9.03
C THR A 9 -11.75 -6.73 8.26
N THR A 10 -12.62 -5.82 8.70
CA THR A 10 -13.67 -5.24 7.87
C THR A 10 -13.13 -3.98 7.17
N LEU A 11 -13.99 -3.06 6.75
CA LEU A 11 -13.56 -1.76 6.20
C LEU A 11 -12.78 -0.99 7.28
N THR A 12 -11.46 -0.89 7.12
CA THR A 12 -10.54 -0.27 8.08
C THR A 12 -10.40 1.23 7.83
N ILE A 13 -10.31 1.63 6.56
CA ILE A 13 -10.22 3.02 6.12
C ILE A 13 -11.22 3.16 4.97
N GLY A 14 -11.96 4.26 4.92
CA GLY A 14 -12.96 4.42 3.86
C GLY A 14 -13.48 5.83 3.68
N THR A 15 -14.17 6.05 2.57
CA THR A 15 -14.92 7.28 2.32
C THR A 15 -16.36 7.08 2.79
N PHE A 16 -16.74 7.76 3.86
CA PHE A 16 -18.06 7.66 4.47
C PHE A 16 -19.04 8.69 3.86
N PRO A 17 -20.38 8.45 3.91
CA PRO A 17 -21.37 9.31 3.27
C PRO A 17 -21.38 10.78 3.73
N TRP A 18 -20.88 11.05 4.93
CA TRP A 18 -20.82 12.41 5.51
C TRP A 18 -19.53 13.17 5.17
N MET A 19 -18.64 12.58 4.38
CA MET A 19 -17.35 13.13 4.04
C MET A 19 -17.31 13.66 2.62
N LYS A 20 -16.43 14.64 2.38
CA LYS A 20 -16.07 15.03 1.02
C LYS A 20 -15.12 14.01 0.43
N PRO A 21 -15.43 13.34 -0.69
CA PRO A 21 -14.50 12.38 -1.28
C PRO A 21 -13.27 13.07 -1.83
N LYS A 22 -12.09 12.46 -1.61
CA LYS A 22 -10.83 12.79 -2.30
C LYS A 22 -10.48 11.62 -3.22
N PRO A 23 -10.68 11.74 -4.55
CA PRO A 23 -10.39 10.68 -5.51
C PRO A 23 -8.94 10.21 -5.41
N GLY A 24 -8.71 8.88 -5.41
CA GLY A 24 -7.40 8.25 -5.24
C GLY A 24 -6.99 8.01 -3.78
N SER A 25 -7.65 8.63 -2.80
CA SER A 25 -7.42 8.32 -1.39
C SER A 25 -8.24 7.10 -0.95
N MET A 26 -7.74 6.37 0.04
CA MET A 26 -8.51 5.32 0.72
C MET A 26 -9.64 5.88 1.60
N GLY A 27 -9.63 7.19 1.89
CA GLY A 27 -10.52 7.84 2.84
C GLY A 27 -9.88 8.05 4.21
N VAL A 28 -10.69 8.02 5.28
CA VAL A 28 -10.24 8.17 6.67
C VAL A 28 -10.48 6.90 7.47
N PRO A 29 -9.79 6.72 8.62
CA PRO A 29 -10.01 5.57 9.50
C PRO A 29 -11.47 5.41 9.90
N ASN A 30 -11.94 4.17 9.84
CA ASN A 30 -13.23 3.80 10.43
C ASN A 30 -13.14 3.95 11.96
N PRO A 31 -14.06 4.68 12.62
CA PRO A 31 -14.05 4.92 14.06
C PRO A 31 -13.99 3.66 14.94
N GLN A 32 -14.29 2.49 14.35
CA GLN A 32 -14.21 1.20 15.03
C GLN A 32 -12.75 0.76 15.28
N TYR A 33 -11.80 1.27 14.52
CA TYR A 33 -10.38 0.90 14.58
C TYR A 33 -9.52 2.08 15.04
N ASP A 34 -8.58 1.79 15.91
CA ASP A 34 -7.50 2.72 16.30
C ASP A 34 -6.35 2.57 15.30
N VAL A 35 -6.53 3.16 14.10
CA VAL A 35 -5.57 3.07 12.98
C VAL A 35 -4.46 4.07 13.17
N ASP A 36 -3.22 3.63 12.93
CA ASP A 36 -2.04 4.49 12.99
C ASP A 36 -1.08 4.16 11.83
N LEU A 37 -0.17 5.08 11.55
CA LEU A 37 0.97 4.89 10.65
C LEU A 37 2.25 4.93 11.47
N ILE A 38 3.07 3.89 11.38
CA ILE A 38 4.30 3.79 12.17
C ILE A 38 5.55 3.60 11.31
N ASP A 39 6.67 4.11 11.81
CA ASP A 39 8.00 3.90 11.25
C ASP A 39 8.58 2.51 11.61
N GLU A 40 9.81 2.24 11.18
CA GLU A 40 10.54 0.99 11.49
C GLU A 40 10.85 0.82 12.99
N ASN A 41 10.75 1.88 13.79
CA ASN A 41 10.96 1.86 15.24
C ASN A 41 9.64 1.74 16.03
N GLY A 42 8.50 1.60 15.33
CA GLY A 42 7.17 1.52 15.93
C GLY A 42 6.61 2.86 16.42
N ARG A 43 7.19 3.99 15.99
CA ARG A 43 6.74 5.35 16.34
C ARG A 43 5.77 5.84 15.29
N SER A 44 4.73 6.56 15.72
CA SER A 44 3.81 7.23 14.80
C SER A 44 4.56 8.22 13.91
N VAL A 45 4.23 8.25 12.62
CA VAL A 45 4.81 9.20 11.66
C VAL A 45 3.95 10.47 11.55
N GLU A 46 4.57 11.56 11.11
CA GLU A 46 3.89 12.84 10.87
C GLU A 46 3.08 12.80 9.55
N ASP A 47 2.20 13.79 9.36
CA ASP A 47 1.45 13.95 8.12
C ASP A 47 2.40 14.18 6.93
N GLY A 48 2.14 13.51 5.81
CA GLY A 48 3.00 13.51 4.62
C GLY A 48 4.11 12.45 4.65
N GLU A 49 4.38 11.82 5.79
CA GLU A 49 5.37 10.75 5.89
C GLU A 49 4.73 9.37 5.65
N GLN A 50 5.50 8.48 5.02
CA GLN A 50 5.09 7.10 4.81
C GLN A 50 5.31 6.26 6.06
N GLY A 51 4.29 5.49 6.45
CA GLY A 51 4.36 4.54 7.55
C GLY A 51 3.61 3.25 7.24
N GLN A 52 3.92 2.21 8.00
CA GLN A 52 3.15 0.98 7.95
C GLN A 52 1.78 1.21 8.62
N VAL A 53 0.72 0.82 7.92
CA VAL A 53 -0.64 0.85 8.46
C VAL A 53 -0.77 -0.21 9.55
N VAL A 54 -1.13 0.21 10.74
CA VAL A 54 -1.35 -0.67 11.89
C VAL A 54 -2.67 -0.38 12.57
N ILE A 55 -3.19 -1.37 13.29
CA ILE A 55 -4.35 -1.22 14.18
C ILE A 55 -3.87 -1.44 15.62
N ARG A 56 -4.00 -0.41 16.45
CA ARG A 56 -3.68 -0.49 17.87
C ARG A 56 -4.79 -1.22 18.60
N THR A 57 -4.44 -2.26 19.34
CA THR A 57 -5.38 -3.13 20.06
C THR A 57 -5.20 -3.06 21.58
N GLY A 58 -4.37 -2.14 22.09
CA GLY A 58 -4.09 -1.98 23.51
C GLY A 58 -5.31 -1.62 24.37
N LYS A 59 -6.34 -1.03 23.77
CA LYS A 59 -7.64 -0.74 24.42
C LYS A 59 -8.65 -1.89 24.32
N GLY A 60 -8.25 -3.00 23.75
CA GLY A 60 -9.08 -4.17 23.46
C GLY A 60 -9.13 -4.48 21.96
N LYS A 61 -9.47 -5.72 21.65
CA LYS A 61 -9.64 -6.17 20.26
C LYS A 61 -10.89 -5.53 19.66
N PRO A 62 -10.77 -4.78 18.54
CA PRO A 62 -11.93 -4.21 17.89
C PRO A 62 -12.79 -5.32 17.26
N LEU A 63 -14.10 -5.07 17.15
CA LEU A 63 -15.00 -5.91 16.36
C LEU A 63 -14.56 -5.91 14.90
N GLY A 64 -14.64 -7.07 14.22
CA GLY A 64 -14.24 -7.18 12.83
C GLY A 64 -12.76 -7.45 12.60
N LEU A 65 -11.90 -7.38 13.63
CA LEU A 65 -10.54 -7.91 13.52
C LEU A 65 -10.56 -9.43 13.72
N PHE A 66 -9.89 -10.18 12.84
CA PHE A 66 -9.83 -11.64 12.87
C PHE A 66 -9.28 -12.17 14.20
N LYS A 67 -9.60 -13.40 14.54
CA LYS A 67 -9.14 -14.01 15.79
C LYS A 67 -7.69 -14.49 15.69
N GLU A 68 -7.41 -15.25 14.66
CA GLU A 68 -6.13 -15.93 14.42
C GLU A 68 -6.10 -16.50 13.00
N TYR A 69 -4.92 -16.81 12.47
CA TYR A 69 -4.79 -17.65 11.28
C TYR A 69 -5.00 -19.12 11.65
N TYR A 70 -5.75 -19.81 10.82
CA TYR A 70 -6.12 -21.21 11.09
C TYR A 70 -4.88 -22.11 11.11
N LEU A 71 -4.65 -22.80 12.24
CA LEU A 71 -3.51 -23.69 12.48
C LEU A 71 -2.13 -23.06 12.22
N ASP A 72 -2.01 -21.74 12.31
CA ASP A 72 -0.75 -21.02 12.12
C ASP A 72 -0.55 -19.95 13.21
N ASP A 73 -0.18 -20.42 14.38
CA ASP A 73 0.15 -19.56 15.53
C ASP A 73 1.38 -18.69 15.28
N LYS A 74 2.29 -19.14 14.42
CA LYS A 74 3.49 -18.37 14.09
C LYS A 74 3.12 -17.14 13.29
N LEU A 75 2.39 -17.30 12.19
CA LEU A 75 1.92 -16.20 11.37
C LEU A 75 1.01 -15.25 12.16
N THR A 76 0.17 -15.81 13.04
CA THR A 76 -0.69 -14.98 13.92
C THR A 76 0.15 -14.07 14.82
N ARG A 77 1.22 -14.59 15.45
CA ARG A 77 2.12 -13.77 16.29
C ARG A 77 2.98 -12.81 15.49
N GLU A 78 3.34 -13.12 14.26
CA GLU A 78 4.06 -12.21 13.36
C GLU A 78 3.19 -11.03 12.94
N ALA A 79 1.91 -11.28 12.63
CA ALA A 79 0.98 -10.25 12.22
C ALA A 79 0.38 -9.45 13.39
N TRP A 80 0.31 -10.05 14.57
CA TRP A 80 -0.33 -9.42 15.73
C TRP A 80 0.43 -9.69 17.03
N HIS A 81 1.17 -8.68 17.49
CA HIS A 81 1.96 -8.73 18.72
C HIS A 81 2.03 -7.36 19.38
N ASP A 82 2.43 -7.30 20.65
CA ASP A 82 2.62 -6.07 21.43
C ASP A 82 1.44 -5.10 21.43
N GLY A 83 0.21 -5.64 21.29
CA GLY A 83 -1.01 -4.84 21.24
C GLY A 83 -1.19 -4.10 19.90
N ILE A 84 -0.52 -4.55 18.84
CA ILE A 84 -0.57 -3.98 17.49
C ILE A 84 -0.82 -5.09 16.48
N TYR A 85 -1.80 -4.89 15.60
CA TYR A 85 -1.97 -5.68 14.38
C TYR A 85 -1.30 -4.95 13.22
N TYR A 86 -0.38 -5.62 12.54
CA TYR A 86 0.38 -5.13 11.40
C TYR A 86 -0.28 -5.59 10.12
N THR A 87 -0.79 -4.64 9.32
CA THR A 87 -1.49 -4.99 8.07
C THR A 87 -0.55 -5.47 6.97
N GLY A 88 0.73 -5.10 7.05
CA GLY A 88 1.70 -5.32 5.97
C GLY A 88 1.57 -4.33 4.83
N ASP A 89 0.74 -3.30 4.96
CA ASP A 89 0.55 -2.24 3.97
C ASP A 89 1.21 -0.94 4.40
N ILE A 90 1.65 -0.14 3.44
CA ILE A 90 2.25 1.18 3.64
C ILE A 90 1.30 2.23 3.06
N ALA A 91 1.13 3.30 3.81
CA ALA A 91 0.36 4.47 3.42
C ALA A 91 1.03 5.74 3.93
N TRP A 92 0.56 6.89 3.50
CA TRP A 92 0.81 8.18 4.12
C TRP A 92 -0.53 8.88 4.38
N ARG A 93 -0.53 9.85 5.29
CA ARG A 93 -1.73 10.61 5.67
C ARG A 93 -1.51 12.08 5.30
N ASP A 94 -2.51 12.70 4.67
CA ASP A 94 -2.47 14.12 4.39
C ASP A 94 -2.96 14.96 5.60
N GLU A 95 -2.78 16.29 5.51
CA GLU A 95 -3.15 17.26 6.55
C GLU A 95 -4.66 17.31 6.86
N ASP A 96 -5.51 16.79 5.96
CA ASP A 96 -6.95 16.64 6.16
C ASP A 96 -7.34 15.27 6.77
N GLY A 97 -6.34 14.42 7.05
CA GLY A 97 -6.51 13.09 7.65
C GLY A 97 -6.91 11.98 6.68
N TYR A 98 -6.80 12.21 5.36
CA TYR A 98 -7.04 11.16 4.37
C TYR A 98 -5.78 10.32 4.17
N TYR A 99 -5.98 9.02 4.02
CA TYR A 99 -4.92 8.03 3.83
C TYR A 99 -4.74 7.71 2.36
N TRP A 100 -3.50 7.60 1.94
CA TRP A 100 -3.09 7.33 0.56
C TRP A 100 -2.24 6.08 0.52
N TYR A 101 -2.66 5.12 -0.28
CA TYR A 101 -2.00 3.82 -0.40
C TYR A 101 -0.68 3.94 -1.17
N VAL A 102 0.37 3.30 -0.65
CA VAL A 102 1.69 3.25 -1.29
C VAL A 102 1.96 1.85 -1.85
N GLY A 103 1.71 0.80 -1.06
CA GLY A 103 1.96 -0.58 -1.43
C GLY A 103 2.10 -1.50 -0.24
N ARG A 104 2.53 -2.73 -0.50
CA ARG A 104 2.87 -3.70 0.54
C ARG A 104 4.28 -3.43 1.07
N THR A 105 4.54 -3.77 2.34
CA THR A 105 5.88 -3.68 2.95
C THR A 105 6.91 -4.55 2.26
N ASP A 106 6.48 -5.71 1.73
CA ASP A 106 7.28 -6.68 1.01
C ASP A 106 7.49 -6.32 -0.47
N ASP A 107 6.61 -5.52 -1.06
CA ASP A 107 6.67 -5.10 -2.46
C ASP A 107 7.38 -3.76 -2.68
N VAL A 108 7.54 -2.93 -1.62
CA VAL A 108 8.18 -1.62 -1.73
C VAL A 108 9.63 -1.74 -2.20
N ILE A 109 9.94 -1.06 -3.29
CA ILE A 109 11.26 -1.05 -3.92
C ILE A 109 12.16 -0.05 -3.20
N LYS A 110 13.27 -0.54 -2.63
CA LYS A 110 14.26 0.29 -1.93
C LYS A 110 15.40 0.66 -2.90
N SER A 111 15.33 1.86 -3.48
CA SER A 111 16.30 2.36 -4.46
C SER A 111 17.00 3.61 -3.96
N SER A 112 18.33 3.54 -3.76
CA SER A 112 19.14 4.69 -3.31
C SER A 112 18.58 5.42 -2.08
N GLY A 113 17.99 4.69 -1.13
CA GLY A 113 17.34 5.25 0.05
C GLY A 113 15.89 5.69 -0.12
N TYR A 114 15.38 5.72 -1.35
CA TYR A 114 13.97 5.97 -1.62
C TYR A 114 13.14 4.70 -1.44
N ARG A 115 11.92 4.86 -0.94
CA ARG A 115 10.88 3.84 -0.89
C ARG A 115 9.88 4.13 -2.00
N ILE A 116 9.85 3.27 -3.01
CA ILE A 116 9.02 3.43 -4.20
C ILE A 116 7.92 2.38 -4.15
N GLY A 117 6.67 2.82 -4.08
CA GLY A 117 5.50 1.95 -4.16
C GLY A 117 5.29 1.50 -5.61
N PRO A 118 5.25 0.19 -5.91
CA PRO A 118 4.96 -0.29 -7.27
C PRO A 118 3.68 0.29 -7.85
N PHE A 119 2.63 0.37 -7.03
CA PHE A 119 1.31 0.88 -7.42
C PHE A 119 1.33 2.33 -7.93
N GLU A 120 2.11 3.21 -7.31
CA GLU A 120 2.25 4.61 -7.76
C GLU A 120 2.88 4.69 -9.16
N VAL A 121 3.91 3.88 -9.39
CA VAL A 121 4.60 3.82 -10.69
C VAL A 121 3.69 3.17 -11.75
N GLU A 122 2.99 2.09 -11.43
CA GLU A 122 2.00 1.44 -12.29
C GLU A 122 0.92 2.44 -12.70
N SER A 123 0.35 3.16 -11.73
CA SER A 123 -0.68 4.17 -11.97
C SER A 123 -0.19 5.26 -12.93
N ALA A 124 1.04 5.74 -12.76
CA ALA A 124 1.64 6.74 -13.65
C ALA A 124 1.88 6.17 -15.06
N VAL A 125 2.43 4.96 -15.19
CA VAL A 125 2.70 4.32 -16.47
C VAL A 125 1.39 4.01 -17.22
N MET A 126 0.34 3.60 -16.53
CA MET A 126 -0.98 3.30 -17.09
C MET A 126 -1.69 4.53 -17.69
N THR A 127 -1.24 5.76 -17.38
CA THR A 127 -1.78 6.96 -18.06
C THR A 127 -1.36 7.08 -19.52
N HIS A 128 -0.33 6.34 -19.93
CA HIS A 128 0.17 6.40 -21.31
C HIS A 128 -0.75 5.60 -22.26
N PRO A 129 -1.21 6.19 -23.40
CA PRO A 129 -2.21 5.55 -24.28
C PRO A 129 -1.75 4.27 -24.96
N ALA A 130 -0.45 4.00 -25.00
CA ALA A 130 0.11 2.75 -25.53
C ALA A 130 0.06 1.60 -24.53
N VAL A 131 -0.14 1.86 -23.22
CA VAL A 131 -0.08 0.86 -22.16
C VAL A 131 -1.47 0.31 -21.88
N VAL A 132 -1.61 -1.00 -21.97
CA VAL A 132 -2.85 -1.72 -21.61
C VAL A 132 -2.75 -2.27 -20.18
N GLU A 133 -1.56 -2.76 -19.83
CA GLU A 133 -1.27 -3.36 -18.53
C GLU A 133 0.20 -3.13 -18.18
N CYS A 134 0.49 -2.95 -16.91
CA CYS A 134 1.84 -2.75 -16.40
C CYS A 134 2.01 -3.47 -15.07
N ALA A 135 3.18 -4.08 -14.88
CA ALA A 135 3.63 -4.61 -13.60
C ALA A 135 4.99 -4.02 -13.23
N ILE A 136 5.10 -3.49 -12.03
CA ILE A 136 6.33 -2.89 -11.51
C ILE A 136 6.95 -3.81 -10.47
N THR A 137 8.24 -4.10 -10.61
CA THR A 137 9.01 -4.94 -9.69
C THR A 137 10.37 -4.34 -9.40
N GLY A 138 10.91 -4.64 -8.20
CA GLY A 138 12.28 -4.30 -7.83
C GLY A 138 13.27 -5.34 -8.38
N VAL A 139 14.30 -4.90 -9.08
CA VAL A 139 15.42 -5.75 -9.52
C VAL A 139 16.67 -5.35 -8.74
N LYS A 140 17.42 -6.33 -8.26
CA LYS A 140 18.68 -6.09 -7.52
C LYS A 140 19.67 -5.27 -8.36
N ASP A 141 20.25 -4.25 -7.76
CA ASP A 141 21.28 -3.40 -8.34
C ASP A 141 22.43 -3.24 -7.33
N PRO A 142 23.69 -3.43 -7.74
CA PRO A 142 24.84 -3.43 -6.82
C PRO A 142 25.15 -2.05 -6.22
N ILE A 143 24.67 -0.96 -6.81
CA ILE A 143 24.94 0.42 -6.37
C ILE A 143 23.71 0.98 -5.63
N ARG A 144 22.51 0.74 -6.16
CA ARG A 144 21.26 1.35 -5.66
C ARG A 144 20.48 0.44 -4.72
N GLY A 145 20.94 -0.82 -4.51
CA GLY A 145 20.20 -1.86 -3.81
C GLY A 145 19.16 -2.50 -4.71
N GLN A 146 18.21 -1.71 -5.19
CA GLN A 146 17.23 -2.12 -6.20
C GLN A 146 17.04 -1.00 -7.25
N VAL A 147 16.59 -1.38 -8.45
CA VAL A 147 16.08 -0.48 -9.49
C VAL A 147 14.68 -0.91 -9.90
N VAL A 148 13.88 0.06 -10.32
CA VAL A 148 12.51 -0.18 -10.79
C VAL A 148 12.56 -0.81 -12.17
N LYS A 149 11.87 -1.94 -12.34
CA LYS A 149 11.64 -2.59 -13.62
C LYS A 149 10.15 -2.55 -13.93
N ALA A 150 9.79 -2.00 -15.10
CA ALA A 150 8.44 -2.06 -15.64
C ALA A 150 8.32 -3.18 -16.68
N THR A 151 7.33 -4.05 -16.50
CA THR A 151 6.90 -5.01 -17.52
C THR A 151 5.59 -4.50 -18.08
N ILE A 152 5.56 -4.20 -19.40
CA ILE A 152 4.46 -3.47 -20.03
C ILE A 152 3.81 -4.30 -21.12
N VAL A 153 2.50 -4.36 -21.14
CA VAL A 153 1.70 -4.88 -22.25
C VAL A 153 1.23 -3.70 -23.09
N LEU A 154 1.68 -3.66 -24.34
CA LEU A 154 1.29 -2.62 -25.28
C LEU A 154 -0.05 -2.94 -25.95
N SER A 155 -0.83 -1.90 -26.24
CA SER A 155 -2.01 -2.01 -27.09
C SER A 155 -1.64 -2.42 -28.52
N ASN A 156 -2.55 -3.10 -29.21
CA ASN A 156 -2.29 -3.62 -30.56
C ASN A 156 -1.85 -2.51 -31.55
N ALA A 157 -2.40 -1.30 -31.43
CA ALA A 157 -2.04 -0.17 -32.26
C ALA A 157 -0.58 0.30 -32.10
N TYR A 158 0.08 -0.07 -31.01
CA TYR A 158 1.46 0.31 -30.72
C TYR A 158 2.46 -0.85 -30.81
N LYS A 159 2.00 -2.11 -30.85
CA LYS A 159 2.89 -3.29 -30.99
C LYS A 159 3.67 -3.29 -32.29
N GLU A 160 3.03 -2.92 -33.38
CA GLU A 160 3.68 -2.83 -34.72
C GLU A 160 4.77 -1.77 -34.72
N LYS A 161 4.52 -0.59 -34.14
CA LYS A 161 5.49 0.51 -34.04
C LYS A 161 6.67 0.21 -33.10
N ALA A 162 6.47 -0.58 -32.07
CA ALA A 162 7.55 -0.97 -31.12
C ALA A 162 8.56 -1.93 -31.79
N GLY A 163 8.13 -2.77 -32.75
CA GLY A 163 9.00 -3.63 -33.51
C GLY A 163 9.94 -2.88 -34.47
N GLU A 164 9.52 -1.71 -34.96
CA GLU A 164 10.32 -0.85 -35.83
C GLU A 164 11.38 -0.03 -35.07
N ALA A 165 11.14 0.26 -33.77
CA ALA A 165 12.06 1.07 -32.94
C ALA A 165 13.22 0.27 -32.32
N ILE A 166 13.22 -1.06 -32.42
CA ILE A 166 14.24 -1.98 -31.88
C ILE A 166 15.15 -2.55 -32.99
N ALA A 167 14.87 -2.25 -34.23
CA ALA A 167 15.72 -2.57 -35.38
C ALA A 167 16.61 -1.37 -35.72
#